data_41fbef5848eceba6f5a127d903ff4bcd
#
_entry.id   41fbef5848eceba6f5a127d903ff4bcd
#
_cell.length_a   1.000
_cell.length_b   1.000
_cell.length_c   1.000
_cell.angle_alpha   90.00
_cell.angle_beta   90.00
_cell.angle_gamma   90.00
#
_symmetry.space_group_name_H-M   'P 1'
#
loop_
_entity.id
_entity.type
_entity.pdbx_description
1 polymer ?
#
loop_
_entity_poly.entity_id
_entity_poly.type
_entity_poly.pdbx_seq_one_letter_code
_entity_poly.pdbx_strand_id
1 'polypeptide(L)'
;MSIQMHSNAPAILTNVLFNSANYYVAEVSQGRALQGFEVVDKFSGRGAFLDGAVALRMRASFQAMAADSAREVTPDDVDEFIRGFDALLMQRVVFH
;
A
#
# COMPACT_ATOMS: atom_id res chain seq x y z
N MET A 1 -5.83 0.08 37.70
CA MET A 1 -5.61 0.02 37.05
C MET A 1 -5.52 -0.72 36.34
N SER A 2 -5.87 -1.03 35.92
CA SER A 2 -5.71 -1.75 35.20
C SER A 2 -5.00 -1.67 34.34
N ILE A 3 -4.44 -1.88 33.97
CA ILE A 3 -3.71 -1.68 33.21
C ILE A 3 -3.79 -2.50 32.31
N GLN A 4 -3.74 -2.66 31.43
CA GLN A 4 -3.70 -3.31 30.46
C GLN A 4 -2.60 -3.62 30.03
N MET A 5 -1.99 -4.17 30.13
CA MET A 5 -0.90 -4.39 29.75
C MET A 5 -0.72 -5.57 29.15
N HIS A 6 -1.53 -6.19 28.96
CA HIS A 6 -1.42 -7.44 28.33
C HIS A 6 -0.78 -7.35 26.98
N SER A 7 -0.75 -6.26 26.34
CA SER A 7 -0.07 -6.15 25.05
C SER A 7 0.76 -4.90 25.02
N ASN A 8 2.03 -5.07 24.72
CA ASN A 8 2.92 -3.95 24.46
C ASN A 8 3.17 -3.72 22.99
N ALA A 9 2.53 -4.51 22.15
CA ALA A 9 2.70 -4.35 20.73
C ALA A 9 2.00 -3.08 20.25
N PRO A 10 2.62 -2.31 19.37
CA PRO A 10 1.94 -1.15 18.79
C PRO A 10 0.70 -1.57 18.02
N ALA A 11 -0.25 -0.68 17.96
CA ALA A 11 -1.45 -0.90 17.18
C ALA A 11 -1.10 -0.98 15.71
N ILE A 12 -1.89 -1.77 14.98
CA ILE A 12 -1.79 -1.82 13.54
C ILE A 12 -2.50 -0.60 12.97
N LEU A 13 -1.81 0.14 12.14
CA LEU A 13 -2.32 1.35 11.54
C LEU A 13 -2.45 1.16 10.04
N THR A 14 -3.54 1.64 9.51
CA THR A 14 -3.78 1.64 8.07
C THR A 14 -3.84 3.09 7.62
N ASN A 15 -2.99 3.42 6.66
CA ASN A 15 -2.93 4.75 6.12
C ASN A 15 -3.28 4.70 4.65
N VAL A 16 -4.42 5.25 4.28
CA VAL A 16 -4.85 5.26 2.89
C VAL A 16 -3.98 6.25 2.14
N LEU A 17 -3.18 5.74 1.22
CA LEU A 17 -2.31 6.57 0.40
C LEU A 17 -3.03 7.07 -0.83
N PHE A 18 -3.96 6.27 -1.33
CA PHE A 18 -4.56 6.56 -2.61
C PHE A 18 -5.91 5.88 -2.71
N ASN A 19 -6.87 6.62 -3.21
CA ASN A 19 -8.23 6.11 -3.37
C ASN A 19 -8.85 6.79 -4.57
N SER A 20 -8.64 6.22 -5.75
CA SER A 20 -9.15 6.76 -7.00
C SER A 20 -10.37 5.97 -7.45
N ALA A 21 -10.86 6.31 -8.63
CA ALA A 21 -11.95 5.55 -9.23
C ALA A 21 -11.55 4.11 -9.53
N ASN A 22 -10.28 3.88 -9.77
CA ASN A 22 -9.80 2.58 -10.24
C ASN A 22 -9.11 1.76 -9.16
N TYR A 23 -8.44 2.40 -8.22
CA TYR A 23 -7.61 1.69 -7.25
C TYR A 23 -7.72 2.29 -5.86
N TYR A 24 -7.53 1.42 -4.89
CA TYR A 24 -7.37 1.79 -3.49
C TYR A 24 -6.04 1.23 -3.04
N VAL A 25 -5.22 2.04 -2.39
CA VAL A 25 -3.93 1.61 -1.87
C VAL A 25 -3.79 2.12 -0.45
N ALA A 26 -3.51 1.22 0.46
CA ALA A 26 -3.30 1.58 1.85
C ALA A 26 -2.01 0.97 2.37
N GLU A 27 -1.25 1.76 3.09
CA GLU A 27 -0.06 1.27 3.78
C GLU A 27 -0.48 0.74 5.14
N VAL A 28 -0.03 -0.46 5.46
CA VAL A 28 -0.32 -1.09 6.74
C VAL A 28 0.97 -1.17 7.53
N SER A 29 0.98 -0.62 8.72
CA SER A 29 2.16 -0.61 9.56
C SER A 29 1.80 -0.99 10.98
N GLN A 30 2.82 -1.41 11.73
CA GLN A 30 2.69 -1.66 13.15
C GLN A 30 3.84 -0.94 13.83
N GLY A 31 3.51 0.08 14.60
CA GLY A 31 4.52 0.98 15.10
C GLY A 31 5.21 1.66 13.93
N ARG A 32 6.52 1.52 13.84
CA ARG A 32 7.30 2.07 12.73
C ARG A 32 7.58 1.02 11.65
N ALA A 33 7.10 -0.19 11.85
CA ALA A 33 7.42 -1.28 10.96
C ALA A 33 6.36 -1.38 9.87
N LEU A 34 6.82 -1.31 8.63
CA LEU A 34 5.95 -1.53 7.48
C LEU A 34 5.56 -3.00 7.45
N GLN A 35 4.25 -3.27 7.45
CA GLN A 35 3.76 -4.64 7.30
C GLN A 35 3.52 -4.95 5.84
N GLY A 36 3.01 -3.99 5.10
CA GLY A 36 2.74 -4.18 3.70
C GLY A 36 1.80 -3.14 3.15
N PHE A 37 1.32 -3.41 1.95
CA PHE A 37 0.34 -2.55 1.28
C PHE A 37 -0.85 -3.38 0.88
N GLU A 38 -2.02 -2.82 1.12
CA GLU A 38 -3.27 -3.38 0.61
C GLU A 38 -3.60 -2.65 -0.68
N VAL A 39 -3.77 -3.40 -1.75
CA VAL A 39 -4.09 -2.83 -3.07
C VAL A 39 -5.37 -3.48 -3.55
N VAL A 40 -6.35 -2.67 -3.92
CA VAL A 40 -7.62 -3.16 -4.43
C VAL A 40 -7.84 -2.58 -5.81
N ASP A 41 -8.11 -3.47 -6.77
CA ASP A 41 -8.56 -3.11 -8.09
C ASP A 41 -10.07 -2.98 -8.02
N LYS A 42 -10.57 -1.76 -8.10
CA LYS A 42 -12.00 -1.51 -7.92
C LYS A 42 -12.83 -2.01 -9.07
N PHE A 43 -12.23 -2.15 -10.24
CA PHE A 43 -12.96 -2.64 -11.40
C PHE A 43 -13.31 -4.11 -11.24
N SER A 44 -12.34 -4.92 -10.85
CA SER A 44 -12.55 -6.34 -10.66
C SER A 44 -13.03 -6.69 -9.25
N GLY A 45 -12.86 -5.78 -8.31
CA GLY A 45 -13.15 -6.04 -6.90
C GLY A 45 -12.11 -6.89 -6.22
N ARG A 46 -10.97 -7.14 -6.86
CA ARG A 46 -9.93 -8.00 -6.31
C ARG A 46 -8.94 -7.19 -5.50
N GLY A 47 -8.54 -7.78 -4.37
CA GLY A 47 -7.55 -7.17 -3.52
C GLY A 47 -6.36 -8.08 -3.32
N ALA A 48 -5.23 -7.48 -3.02
CA ALA A 48 -4.01 -8.19 -2.74
C ALA A 48 -3.26 -7.48 -1.63
N PHE A 49 -2.55 -8.25 -0.84
CA PHE A 49 -1.70 -7.69 0.19
C PHE A 49 -0.25 -7.95 -0.21
N LEU A 50 0.52 -6.88 -0.35
CA LEU A 50 1.92 -6.96 -0.76
C LEU A 50 2.79 -6.78 0.47
N ASP A 51 3.68 -7.73 0.72
CA ASP A 51 4.59 -7.62 1.85
C ASP A 51 6.02 -7.92 1.39
N GLY A 52 6.95 -7.94 2.35
CA GLY A 52 8.34 -8.28 2.08
C GLY A 52 9.00 -7.34 1.10
N ALA A 53 9.80 -7.91 0.21
CA ALA A 53 10.58 -7.13 -0.74
C ALA A 53 9.72 -6.34 -1.70
N VAL A 54 8.56 -6.87 -2.08
CA VAL A 54 7.66 -6.17 -2.99
C VAL A 54 7.12 -4.91 -2.33
N ALA A 55 6.77 -5.00 -1.04
CA ALA A 55 6.29 -3.84 -0.31
C ALA A 55 7.36 -2.76 -0.19
N LEU A 56 8.59 -3.17 0.06
CA LEU A 56 9.69 -2.20 0.15
C LEU A 56 9.92 -1.49 -1.17
N ARG A 57 9.82 -2.23 -2.27
CA ARG A 57 9.99 -1.63 -3.59
C ARG A 57 8.85 -0.67 -3.91
N MET A 58 7.63 -1.04 -3.55
CA MET A 58 6.48 -0.18 -3.77
C MET A 58 6.63 1.11 -2.95
N ARG A 59 7.07 0.98 -1.70
CA ARG A 59 7.29 2.15 -0.86
C ARG A 59 8.35 3.08 -1.45
N ALA A 60 9.46 2.50 -1.91
CA ALA A 60 10.52 3.30 -2.52
C ALA A 60 10.02 4.01 -3.77
N SER A 61 9.20 3.34 -4.56
CA SER A 61 8.65 3.94 -5.77
C SER A 61 7.68 5.07 -5.46
N PHE A 62 6.84 4.91 -4.44
CA PHE A 62 5.96 5.98 -4.02
C PHE A 62 6.74 7.17 -3.49
N GLN A 63 7.81 6.91 -2.73
CA GLN A 63 8.65 7.99 -2.21
C GLN A 63 9.35 8.72 -3.34
N ALA A 64 9.83 8.00 -4.33
CA ALA A 64 10.47 8.62 -5.49
C ALA A 64 9.49 9.47 -6.29
N MET A 65 8.27 8.99 -6.44
CA MET A 65 7.24 9.73 -7.14
C MET A 65 6.89 11.02 -6.40
N ALA A 66 6.78 10.93 -5.08
CA ALA A 66 6.45 12.09 -4.26
C ALA A 66 7.61 13.09 -4.20
N ALA A 67 8.84 12.62 -4.35
CA ALA A 67 10.01 13.47 -4.31
C ALA A 67 10.26 14.19 -5.65
N ASP A 68 9.61 13.75 -6.71
CA ASP A 68 9.71 14.42 -8.00
C ASP A 68 8.88 15.69 -7.94
N SER A 69 9.52 16.78 -7.54
CA SER A 69 8.83 18.04 -7.35
C SER A 69 8.59 18.80 -8.65
N ALA A 70 8.99 18.23 -9.78
CA ALA A 70 8.81 18.91 -11.05
C ALA A 70 7.34 19.09 -11.40
N ARG A 71 6.49 18.23 -10.87
CA ARG A 71 5.06 18.34 -11.12
C ARG A 71 4.29 17.64 -10.00
N GLU A 72 3.04 17.99 -9.93
CA GLU A 72 2.14 17.38 -8.97
C GLU A 72 1.78 15.96 -9.42
N VAL A 73 1.71 15.05 -8.47
CA VAL A 73 1.31 13.68 -8.75
C VAL A 73 -0.22 13.66 -8.90
N THR A 74 -0.68 13.23 -10.05
CA THR A 74 -2.11 13.18 -10.33
C THR A 74 -2.65 11.78 -10.07
N PRO A 75 -3.98 11.65 -9.93
CA PRO A 75 -4.57 10.30 -9.83
C PRO A 75 -4.22 9.40 -10.99
N ASP A 76 -4.10 9.95 -12.20
CA ASP A 76 -3.74 9.15 -13.36
C ASP A 76 -2.32 8.61 -13.25
N ASP A 77 -1.41 9.39 -12.68
CA ASP A 77 -0.04 8.94 -12.47
C ASP A 77 0.02 7.73 -11.56
N VAL A 78 -0.77 7.76 -10.49
CA VAL A 78 -0.79 6.66 -9.53
C VAL A 78 -1.47 5.44 -10.14
N ASP A 79 -2.57 5.65 -10.87
CA ASP A 79 -3.24 4.54 -11.55
C ASP A 79 -2.29 3.84 -12.52
N GLU A 80 -1.51 4.62 -13.26
CA GLU A 80 -0.56 4.05 -14.19
C GLU A 80 0.54 3.30 -13.46
N PHE A 81 1.00 3.83 -12.34
CA PHE A 81 2.00 3.19 -11.52
C PHE A 81 1.49 1.85 -10.97
N ILE A 82 0.27 1.84 -10.44
CA ILE A 82 -0.32 0.62 -9.89
C ILE A 82 -0.54 -0.40 -11.00
N ARG A 83 -0.95 0.06 -12.17
CA ARG A 83 -1.14 -0.84 -13.31
C ARG A 83 0.16 -1.54 -13.68
N GLY A 84 1.28 -0.86 -13.50
CA GLY A 84 2.58 -1.47 -13.71
C GLY A 84 2.88 -2.59 -12.73
N PHE A 85 2.27 -2.57 -11.55
CA PHE A 85 2.42 -3.64 -10.58
C PHE A 85 1.47 -4.80 -10.82
N ASP A 86 0.42 -4.61 -11.61
CA ASP A 86 -0.57 -5.67 -11.85
C ASP A 86 0.08 -6.94 -12.39
N ALA A 87 1.05 -6.79 -13.28
CA ALA A 87 1.72 -7.96 -13.83
C ALA A 87 2.41 -8.78 -12.73
N LEU A 88 2.98 -8.09 -11.75
CA LEU A 88 3.60 -8.77 -10.62
C LEU A 88 2.55 -9.38 -9.71
N LEU A 89 1.45 -8.67 -9.50
CA LEU A 89 0.38 -9.15 -8.64
C LEU A 89 -0.22 -10.43 -9.18
N MET A 90 -0.37 -10.51 -10.47
CA MET A 90 -0.97 -11.69 -11.10
C MET A 90 -0.11 -12.92 -10.95
N GLN A 91 1.18 -12.75 -10.73
CA GLN A 91 2.10 -13.87 -10.71
C GLN A 91 2.46 -14.33 -9.32
N ARG A 92 2.39 -13.46 -8.33
CA ARG A 92 3.04 -13.72 -7.06
C ARG A 92 2.17 -13.56 -5.85
N VAL A 93 1.03 -12.93 -6.00
CA VAL A 93 0.25 -12.51 -4.86
C VAL A 93 -1.01 -13.32 -4.76
N VAL A 94 -1.39 -13.64 -3.53
CA VAL A 94 -2.64 -14.33 -3.25
C VAL A 94 -3.71 -13.27 -3.12
N PHE A 95 -4.74 -13.38 -3.93
CA PHE A 95 -5.87 -12.45 -3.87
C PHE A 95 -6.87 -12.92 -2.83
N HIS A 96 -7.44 -11.95 -2.18
CA HIS A 96 -8.43 -12.24 -1.14
C HIS A 96 -9.85 -12.07 -1.62
#